data_cd7cdbeca8ec502f7998d5042fa148ef
#
_entry.id   cd7cdbeca8ec502f7998d5042fa148ef
#
_cell.length_a   1.000
_cell.length_b   1.000
_cell.length_c   1.000
_cell.angle_alpha   90.00
_cell.angle_beta   90.00
_cell.angle_gamma   90.00
#
_symmetry.space_group_name_H-M   'P 1'
#
loop_
_entity.id
_entity.type
_entity.pdbx_description
1 polymer ?
#
loop_
_entity_poly.entity_id
_entity_poly.type
_entity_poly.pdbx_seq_one_letter_code
_entity_poly.pdbx_strand_id
1 'polypeptide(L)'
;FATTTDGATWSKMQGGYEPGFWLWRVRYHNGAFYSAAYAAVRPTPAARETRLLRSEDGLNWELVSIMTTERMAGEADLLWRPDGSVWVLTRTGDAAGDAEWFTSDAGMKTWTGKGTGTPVHSPVFATWKDRVFVAGRDYRKDGSTTKLWEFKDGACVEVVTLPSRGDTAYPGLLVDPS
;
A
#
# COMPACT_ATOMS: atom_id res chain seq x y z
N PHE A 1 -12.86 11.66 4.52
CA PHE A 1 -13.34 11.36 3.17
C PHE A 1 -14.36 12.39 2.73
N ALA A 2 -14.43 12.66 1.45
CA ALA A 2 -15.50 13.36 0.79
C ALA A 2 -15.87 12.59 -0.48
N THR A 3 -17.12 12.64 -0.88
CA THR A 3 -17.66 11.92 -2.04
C THR A 3 -18.25 12.87 -3.05
N THR A 4 -18.23 12.47 -4.31
CA THR A 4 -18.88 13.17 -5.41
C THR A 4 -19.48 12.16 -6.38
N THR A 5 -20.55 12.54 -7.05
CA THR A 5 -21.17 11.76 -8.13
C THR A 5 -20.96 12.39 -9.50
N ASP A 6 -20.50 13.64 -9.54
CA ASP A 6 -20.32 14.42 -10.77
C ASP A 6 -18.88 14.95 -10.95
N GLY A 7 -17.99 14.71 -9.95
CA GLY A 7 -16.62 15.22 -9.94
C GLY A 7 -16.47 16.70 -9.65
N ALA A 8 -17.57 17.44 -9.52
CA ALA A 8 -17.59 18.88 -9.33
C ALA A 8 -18.11 19.28 -7.95
N THR A 9 -19.16 18.65 -7.48
CA THR A 9 -19.78 18.90 -6.18
C THR A 9 -19.38 17.82 -5.19
N TRP A 10 -18.82 18.23 -4.05
CA TRP A 10 -18.30 17.32 -3.04
C TRP A 10 -19.11 17.37 -1.75
N SER A 11 -19.30 16.21 -1.14
CA SER A 11 -19.90 16.13 0.18
C SER A 11 -19.07 16.87 1.24
N LYS A 12 -19.66 17.14 2.38
CA LYS A 12 -18.88 17.56 3.54
C LYS A 12 -17.89 16.46 3.92
N MET A 13 -16.67 16.88 4.26
CA MET A 13 -15.62 15.95 4.72
C MET A 13 -16.03 15.28 6.04
N GLN A 14 -15.81 14.00 6.15
CA GLN A 14 -16.05 13.20 7.36
C GLN A 14 -14.87 12.28 7.64
N GLY A 15 -14.66 11.91 8.90
CA GLY A 15 -13.70 10.88 9.29
C GLY A 15 -14.23 9.50 8.92
N GLY A 16 -13.33 8.60 8.52
CA GLY A 16 -13.70 7.22 8.14
C GLY A 16 -13.19 6.17 9.13
N TYR A 17 -12.23 6.51 9.98
CA TYR A 17 -11.61 5.59 10.94
C TYR A 17 -11.07 6.35 12.15
N GLU A 18 -10.40 5.64 13.05
CA GLU A 18 -9.81 6.21 14.27
C GLU A 18 -8.84 7.36 13.97
N PRO A 19 -8.86 8.43 14.74
CA PRO A 19 -7.90 9.53 14.63
C PRO A 19 -6.45 9.03 14.76
N GLY A 20 -5.55 9.57 13.92
CA GLY A 20 -4.13 9.19 13.91
C GLY A 20 -3.78 8.08 12.94
N PHE A 21 -4.76 7.41 12.35
CA PHE A 21 -4.53 6.45 11.27
C PHE A 21 -4.75 7.07 9.90
N TRP A 22 -3.82 6.81 9.01
CA TRP A 22 -3.90 7.17 7.60
C TRP A 22 -4.23 5.94 6.77
N LEU A 23 -5.37 6.00 6.07
CA LEU A 23 -5.71 5.03 5.05
C LEU A 23 -4.98 5.45 3.79
N TRP A 24 -4.19 4.52 3.23
CA TRP A 24 -3.40 4.84 2.04
C TRP A 24 -4.17 4.47 0.77
N ARG A 25 -3.73 3.48 0.01
CA ARG A 25 -4.47 3.05 -1.17
C ARG A 25 -5.69 2.23 -0.77
N VAL A 26 -6.81 2.52 -1.42
CA VAL A 26 -8.04 1.76 -1.27
C VAL A 26 -8.17 0.83 -2.47
N ARG A 27 -8.41 -0.44 -2.20
CA ARG A 27 -8.70 -1.47 -3.21
C ARG A 27 -10.10 -2.01 -3.00
N TYR A 28 -10.79 -2.26 -4.11
CA TYR A 28 -12.10 -2.92 -4.11
C TYR A 28 -11.91 -4.40 -4.45
N HIS A 29 -12.44 -5.29 -3.61
CA HIS A 29 -12.36 -6.73 -3.82
C HIS A 29 -13.59 -7.42 -3.22
N ASN A 30 -14.24 -8.30 -4.02
CA ASN A 30 -15.38 -9.11 -3.59
C ASN A 30 -16.46 -8.33 -2.80
N GLY A 31 -16.90 -7.20 -3.35
CA GLY A 31 -18.00 -6.43 -2.77
C GLY A 31 -17.62 -5.50 -1.62
N ALA A 32 -16.35 -5.37 -1.28
CA ALA A 32 -15.89 -4.49 -0.21
C ALA A 32 -14.61 -3.71 -0.59
N PHE A 33 -14.41 -2.60 0.09
CA PHE A 33 -13.20 -1.81 0.04
C PHE A 33 -12.22 -2.27 1.13
N TYR A 34 -10.94 -2.24 0.82
CA TYR A 34 -9.87 -2.58 1.74
C TYR A 34 -8.76 -1.54 1.68
N SER A 35 -8.14 -1.27 2.81
CA SER A 35 -6.97 -0.40 2.92
C SER A 35 -6.05 -0.87 4.05
N ALA A 36 -4.76 -0.83 3.81
CA ALA A 36 -3.79 -0.90 4.88
C ALA A 36 -3.63 0.50 5.48
N ALA A 37 -4.05 0.66 6.72
CA ALA A 37 -3.95 1.90 7.47
C ALA A 37 -2.78 1.85 8.44
N TYR A 38 -2.05 2.95 8.56
CA TYR A 38 -0.94 3.05 9.49
C TYR A 38 -1.07 4.27 10.39
N ALA A 39 -0.51 4.17 11.60
CA ALA A 39 -0.51 5.28 12.53
C ALA A 39 0.46 6.38 12.04
N ALA A 40 -0.09 7.57 11.79
CA ALA A 40 0.67 8.73 11.34
C ALA A 40 1.30 9.51 12.50
N VAL A 41 0.77 9.35 13.70
CA VAL A 41 1.16 10.13 14.87
C VAL A 41 2.03 9.29 15.81
N ARG A 42 3.15 9.85 16.21
CA ARG A 42 4.04 9.28 17.24
C ARG A 42 3.90 10.07 18.53
N PRO A 43 3.92 9.46 19.73
CA PRO A 43 5.19 8.99 20.29
C PRO A 43 5.14 7.63 21.02
N THR A 44 4.16 6.81 20.84
CA THR A 44 4.04 5.56 21.60
C THR A 44 4.27 4.31 20.73
N PRO A 45 4.67 3.16 21.29
CA PRO A 45 4.77 1.90 20.54
C PRO A 45 3.49 1.54 19.77
N ALA A 46 2.33 1.84 20.33
CA ALA A 46 1.04 1.66 19.67
C ALA A 46 0.87 2.51 18.39
N ALA A 47 1.63 3.62 18.28
CA ALA A 47 1.63 4.46 17.10
C ALA A 47 2.42 3.88 15.91
N ARG A 48 2.94 2.68 16.01
CA ARG A 48 3.62 1.96 14.93
C ARG A 48 2.75 0.88 14.29
N GLU A 49 1.52 0.78 14.72
CA GLU A 49 0.61 -0.25 14.30
C GLU A 49 0.16 -0.02 12.85
N THR A 50 0.22 -1.09 12.05
CA THR A 50 -0.35 -1.13 10.71
C THR A 50 -1.50 -2.12 10.72
N ARG A 51 -2.66 -1.69 10.25
CA ARG A 51 -3.92 -2.41 10.29
C ARG A 51 -4.45 -2.66 8.90
N LEU A 52 -5.02 -3.84 8.66
CA LEU A 52 -5.91 -4.04 7.53
C LEU A 52 -7.32 -3.63 7.93
N LEU A 53 -7.90 -2.74 7.16
CA LEU A 53 -9.26 -2.26 7.32
C LEU A 53 -10.14 -2.70 6.15
N ARG A 54 -11.43 -2.85 6.42
CA ARG A 54 -12.48 -3.18 5.45
C ARG A 54 -13.63 -2.18 5.57
N SER A 55 -14.28 -1.89 4.47
CA SER A 55 -15.50 -1.09 4.43
C SER A 55 -16.45 -1.60 3.35
N GLU A 56 -17.75 -1.55 3.57
CA GLU A 56 -18.75 -1.87 2.55
C GLU A 56 -19.14 -0.66 1.73
N ASP A 57 -19.03 0.52 2.29
CA ASP A 57 -19.47 1.79 1.69
C ASP A 57 -18.32 2.76 1.35
N GLY A 58 -17.08 2.43 1.72
CA GLY A 58 -15.91 3.30 1.56
C GLY A 58 -15.83 4.45 2.57
N LEU A 59 -16.80 4.56 3.46
CA LEU A 59 -16.89 5.65 4.45
C LEU A 59 -16.72 5.15 5.88
N ASN A 60 -17.34 4.03 6.21
CA ASN A 60 -17.28 3.40 7.53
C ASN A 60 -16.31 2.22 7.48
N TRP A 61 -15.23 2.31 8.24
CA TRP A 61 -14.14 1.34 8.20
C TRP A 61 -14.04 0.55 9.50
N GLU A 62 -13.86 -0.74 9.38
CA GLU A 62 -13.70 -1.67 10.48
C GLU A 62 -12.36 -2.41 10.43
N LEU A 63 -11.85 -2.79 11.60
CA LEU A 63 -10.61 -3.54 11.72
C LEU A 63 -10.81 -5.00 11.28
N VAL A 64 -10.04 -5.45 10.30
CA VAL A 64 -9.95 -6.87 9.92
C VAL A 64 -8.89 -7.57 10.77
N SER A 65 -7.68 -6.99 10.82
CA SER A 65 -6.55 -7.53 11.58
C SER A 65 -5.44 -6.50 11.76
N ILE A 66 -4.59 -6.71 12.75
CA ILE A 66 -3.33 -6.01 12.92
C ILE A 66 -2.26 -6.76 12.13
N MET A 67 -1.61 -6.05 11.22
CA MET A 67 -0.57 -6.63 10.36
C MET A 67 0.79 -6.67 11.07
N THR A 68 1.15 -5.58 11.72
CA THR A 68 2.38 -5.46 12.49
C THR A 68 2.30 -4.35 13.53
N THR A 69 3.03 -4.51 14.64
CA THR A 69 3.26 -3.51 15.68
C THR A 69 4.74 -3.17 15.83
N GLU A 70 5.61 -3.89 15.14
CA GLU A 70 7.07 -3.80 15.34
C GLU A 70 7.72 -2.74 14.46
N ARG A 71 7.22 -2.57 13.26
CA ARG A 71 7.75 -1.61 12.27
C ARG A 71 6.68 -0.63 11.85
N MET A 72 7.10 0.58 11.54
CA MET A 72 6.22 1.52 10.88
C MET A 72 6.14 1.14 9.41
N ALA A 73 5.28 0.18 9.11
CA ALA A 73 4.86 -0.09 7.76
C ALA A 73 3.84 0.99 7.38
N GLY A 74 4.25 1.89 6.50
CA GLY A 74 3.52 3.10 6.15
C GLY A 74 2.66 2.96 4.89
N GLU A 75 2.95 3.80 3.92
CA GLU A 75 2.27 3.80 2.61
C GLU A 75 2.27 2.40 1.99
N ALA A 76 1.09 1.87 1.68
CA ALA A 76 0.93 0.48 1.31
C ALA A 76 -0.04 0.28 0.13
N ASP A 77 0.12 -0.83 -0.56
CA ASP A 77 -0.85 -1.30 -1.53
C ASP A 77 -1.12 -2.80 -1.36
N LEU A 78 -2.32 -3.22 -1.74
CA LEU A 78 -2.82 -4.58 -1.58
C LEU A 78 -3.00 -5.27 -2.93
N LEU A 79 -2.78 -6.58 -2.96
CA LEU A 79 -3.01 -7.42 -4.12
C LEU A 79 -3.57 -8.78 -3.70
N TRP A 80 -4.75 -9.14 -4.20
CA TRP A 80 -5.29 -10.50 -4.09
C TRP A 80 -4.75 -11.37 -5.20
N ARG A 81 -4.29 -12.57 -4.83
CA ARG A 81 -3.71 -13.53 -5.76
C ARG A 81 -4.73 -14.59 -6.16
N PRO A 82 -4.59 -15.23 -7.33
CA PRO A 82 -5.50 -16.30 -7.78
C PRO A 82 -5.53 -17.52 -6.84
N ASP A 83 -4.46 -17.74 -6.07
CA ASP A 83 -4.38 -18.83 -5.06
C ASP A 83 -5.12 -18.49 -3.76
N GLY A 84 -5.76 -17.32 -3.67
CA GLY A 84 -6.45 -16.81 -2.51
C GLY A 84 -5.57 -16.08 -1.51
N SER A 85 -4.25 -16.08 -1.66
CA SER A 85 -3.36 -15.29 -0.80
C SER A 85 -3.54 -13.80 -1.02
N VAL A 86 -3.26 -13.02 0.02
CA VAL A 86 -3.28 -11.56 -0.02
C VAL A 86 -1.87 -11.04 0.24
N TRP A 87 -1.42 -10.19 -0.66
CA TRP A 87 -0.12 -9.53 -0.56
C TRP A 87 -0.31 -8.06 -0.21
N VAL A 88 0.55 -7.56 0.67
CA VAL A 88 0.63 -6.12 0.97
C VAL A 88 2.08 -5.71 0.91
N LEU A 89 2.38 -4.73 0.09
CA LEU A 89 3.70 -4.10 0.06
C LEU A 89 3.63 -2.76 0.75
N THR A 90 4.53 -2.54 1.70
CA THR A 90 4.53 -1.32 2.50
C THR A 90 5.88 -0.62 2.43
N ARG A 91 5.85 0.69 2.45
CA ARG A 91 7.01 1.49 2.83
C ARG A 91 7.33 1.27 4.30
N THR A 92 8.61 1.09 4.65
CA THR A 92 9.05 1.16 6.04
C THR A 92 9.38 2.60 6.46
N GLY A 93 9.35 2.88 7.77
CA GLY A 93 9.47 4.25 8.29
C GLY A 93 10.81 4.94 8.08
N ASP A 94 11.86 4.22 7.76
CA ASP A 94 13.18 4.79 7.54
C ASP A 94 13.36 5.21 6.08
N ALA A 95 13.93 6.40 5.87
CA ALA A 95 14.09 6.99 4.55
C ALA A 95 14.90 6.14 3.56
N ALA A 96 15.69 5.19 4.03
CA ALA A 96 16.48 4.27 3.21
C ALA A 96 16.20 2.79 3.57
N GLY A 97 15.12 2.54 4.33
CA GLY A 97 14.72 1.19 4.71
C GLY A 97 14.06 0.46 3.56
N ASP A 98 14.31 -0.85 3.47
CA ASP A 98 13.65 -1.72 2.50
C ASP A 98 12.13 -1.69 2.67
N ALA A 99 11.41 -1.76 1.57
CA ALA A 99 9.99 -2.04 1.61
C ALA A 99 9.76 -3.43 2.24
N GLU A 100 8.66 -3.56 2.95
CA GLU A 100 8.29 -4.83 3.58
C GLU A 100 7.09 -5.43 2.86
N TRP A 101 7.21 -6.71 2.53
CA TRP A 101 6.16 -7.49 1.91
C TRP A 101 5.52 -8.39 2.95
N PHE A 102 4.23 -8.21 3.15
CA PHE A 102 3.39 -9.04 3.99
C PHE A 102 2.53 -9.97 3.15
N THR A 103 2.35 -11.18 3.64
CA THR A 103 1.47 -12.19 3.05
C THR A 103 0.51 -12.74 4.10
N SER A 104 -0.71 -13.00 3.67
CA SER A 104 -1.74 -13.68 4.44
C SER A 104 -2.50 -14.65 3.54
N ASP A 105 -3.20 -15.62 4.13
CA ASP A 105 -4.22 -16.40 3.45
C ASP A 105 -5.49 -15.55 3.17
N ALA A 106 -6.49 -16.15 2.54
CA ALA A 106 -7.76 -15.49 2.24
C ALA A 106 -8.52 -15.01 3.49
N GLY A 107 -8.19 -15.54 4.66
CA GLY A 107 -8.80 -15.15 5.93
C GLY A 107 -8.29 -13.80 6.44
N MET A 108 -7.12 -13.35 6.00
CA MET A 108 -6.51 -12.06 6.34
C MET A 108 -6.39 -11.80 7.84
N LYS A 109 -6.20 -12.85 8.65
CA LYS A 109 -6.12 -12.75 10.12
C LYS A 109 -4.70 -12.74 10.67
N THR A 110 -3.80 -13.41 9.97
CA THR A 110 -2.38 -13.53 10.36
C THR A 110 -1.50 -13.15 9.19
N TRP A 111 -0.39 -12.48 9.49
CA TRP A 111 0.51 -11.93 8.49
C TRP A 111 1.94 -12.38 8.72
N THR A 112 2.62 -12.69 7.63
CA THR A 112 4.06 -12.92 7.62
C THR A 112 4.72 -11.83 6.80
N GLY A 113 5.65 -11.11 7.41
CA GLY A 113 6.37 -10.00 6.77
C GLY A 113 7.84 -10.33 6.52
N LYS A 114 8.38 -9.87 5.40
CA LYS A 114 9.82 -9.87 5.11
C LYS A 114 10.24 -8.67 4.28
N GLY A 115 11.48 -8.21 4.45
CA GLY A 115 12.06 -7.16 3.63
C GLY A 115 12.26 -7.59 2.17
N THR A 116 12.11 -6.66 1.25
CA THR A 116 12.28 -6.89 -0.20
C THR A 116 13.71 -6.67 -0.70
N GLY A 117 14.59 -6.10 0.11
CA GLY A 117 15.93 -5.65 -0.30
C GLY A 117 15.90 -4.38 -1.16
N THR A 118 14.75 -3.73 -1.30
CA THR A 118 14.58 -2.55 -2.16
C THR A 118 13.73 -1.49 -1.46
N PRO A 119 14.18 -0.23 -1.39
CA PRO A 119 13.39 0.85 -0.80
C PRO A 119 12.30 1.31 -1.78
N VAL A 120 11.10 0.75 -1.67
CA VAL A 120 9.95 1.16 -2.47
C VAL A 120 9.02 2.03 -1.63
N HIS A 121 8.94 3.31 -1.95
CA HIS A 121 8.00 4.23 -1.33
C HIS A 121 6.75 4.40 -2.19
N SER A 122 5.61 4.56 -1.53
CA SER A 122 4.30 4.75 -2.19
C SER A 122 4.00 3.67 -3.22
N PRO A 123 4.15 2.38 -2.87
CA PRO A 123 3.99 1.30 -3.82
C PRO A 123 2.60 1.29 -4.47
N VAL A 124 2.54 0.80 -5.70
CA VAL A 124 1.32 0.41 -6.37
C VAL A 124 1.54 -0.89 -7.13
N PHE A 125 0.65 -1.86 -6.90
CA PHE A 125 0.64 -3.12 -7.61
C PHE A 125 -0.18 -3.05 -8.91
N ALA A 126 0.29 -3.78 -9.91
CA ALA A 126 -0.51 -4.17 -11.07
C ALA A 126 -0.18 -5.59 -11.47
N THR A 127 -1.16 -6.29 -12.02
CA THR A 127 -0.97 -7.63 -12.59
C THR A 127 -1.19 -7.56 -14.08
N TRP A 128 -0.22 -8.04 -14.86
CA TRP A 128 -0.33 -8.18 -16.30
C TRP A 128 0.02 -9.60 -16.69
N LYS A 129 -0.97 -10.30 -17.26
CA LYS A 129 -0.91 -11.76 -17.45
C LYS A 129 -0.68 -12.46 -16.11
N ASP A 130 0.36 -13.27 -16.00
CA ASP A 130 0.79 -14.01 -14.79
C ASP A 130 1.84 -13.26 -13.95
N ARG A 131 2.27 -12.08 -14.40
CA ARG A 131 3.33 -11.28 -13.76
C ARG A 131 2.76 -10.20 -12.86
N VAL A 132 3.44 -9.96 -11.76
CA VAL A 132 3.13 -8.85 -10.84
C VAL A 132 4.16 -7.75 -11.01
N PHE A 133 3.67 -6.52 -11.13
CA PHE A 133 4.51 -5.33 -11.20
C PHE A 133 4.25 -4.43 -10.02
N VAL A 134 5.28 -3.71 -9.62
CA VAL A 134 5.22 -2.65 -8.60
C VAL A 134 5.81 -1.39 -9.20
N ALA A 135 5.13 -0.28 -9.07
CA ALA A 135 5.75 1.02 -9.27
C ALA A 135 5.79 1.78 -7.94
N GLY A 136 6.79 2.63 -7.82
CA GLY A 136 7.00 3.44 -6.62
C GLY A 136 8.22 4.32 -6.76
N ARG A 137 8.56 4.99 -5.68
CA ARG A 137 9.80 5.76 -5.59
C ARG A 137 10.91 4.90 -4.98
N ASP A 138 12.01 4.76 -5.70
CA ASP A 138 13.29 4.27 -5.17
C ASP A 138 13.93 5.42 -4.38
N TYR A 139 13.85 5.37 -3.07
CA TYR A 139 14.36 6.43 -2.21
C TYR A 139 15.76 6.08 -1.71
N ARG A 140 16.76 6.80 -2.24
CA ARG A 140 18.17 6.62 -1.86
C ARG A 140 18.79 7.93 -1.40
N LYS A 141 19.91 7.84 -0.68
CA LYS A 141 20.61 9.01 -0.14
C LYS A 141 21.15 9.95 -1.23
N ASP A 142 21.48 9.41 -2.39
CA ASP A 142 22.03 10.11 -3.54
C ASP A 142 20.97 10.63 -4.54
N GLY A 143 19.72 10.39 -4.23
CA GLY A 143 18.59 10.84 -5.04
C GLY A 143 17.42 9.86 -5.05
N SER A 144 16.29 10.36 -5.51
CA SER A 144 15.07 9.55 -5.63
C SER A 144 14.64 9.49 -7.10
N THR A 145 14.21 8.33 -7.53
CA THR A 145 13.67 8.10 -8.88
C THR A 145 12.39 7.30 -8.82
N THR A 146 11.50 7.51 -9.78
CA THR A 146 10.33 6.66 -9.97
C THR A 146 10.73 5.44 -10.78
N LYS A 147 10.40 4.27 -10.30
CA LYS A 147 10.74 3.01 -10.96
C LYS A 147 9.54 2.10 -11.12
N LEU A 148 9.66 1.22 -12.11
CA LEU A 148 8.83 0.03 -12.26
C LEU A 148 9.70 -1.20 -12.03
N TRP A 149 9.22 -2.09 -11.19
CA TRP A 149 9.83 -3.40 -10.93
C TRP A 149 8.86 -4.52 -11.29
N GLU A 150 9.38 -5.65 -11.70
CA GLU A 150 8.68 -6.92 -11.58
C GLU A 150 8.84 -7.43 -10.15
N PHE A 151 7.72 -7.78 -9.51
CA PHE A 151 7.73 -8.32 -8.16
C PHE A 151 7.65 -9.83 -8.20
N LYS A 152 8.73 -10.49 -7.83
CA LYS A 152 8.88 -11.94 -7.92
C LYS A 152 9.49 -12.49 -6.64
N ASP A 153 8.82 -13.46 -6.03
CA ASP A 153 9.29 -14.19 -4.83
C ASP A 153 9.69 -13.26 -3.67
N GLY A 154 9.01 -12.12 -3.55
CA GLY A 154 9.26 -11.11 -2.51
C GLY A 154 10.44 -10.18 -2.81
N ALA A 155 10.97 -10.20 -4.02
CA ALA A 155 12.01 -9.28 -4.48
C ALA A 155 11.52 -8.37 -5.59
N CYS A 156 12.07 -7.17 -5.65
CA CYS A 156 11.82 -6.19 -6.71
C CYS A 156 12.94 -6.28 -7.77
N VAL A 157 12.63 -6.75 -8.96
CA VAL A 157 13.55 -6.78 -10.11
C VAL A 157 13.27 -5.57 -11.00
N GLU A 158 14.22 -4.67 -11.13
CA GLU A 158 14.05 -3.43 -11.90
C GLU A 158 13.72 -3.73 -13.37
N VAL A 159 12.65 -3.11 -13.87
CA VAL A 159 12.26 -3.14 -15.29
C VAL A 159 12.67 -1.84 -15.98
N VAL A 160 12.36 -0.71 -15.37
CA VAL A 160 12.70 0.61 -15.90
C VAL A 160 12.76 1.66 -14.81
N THR A 161 13.72 2.57 -14.94
CA THR A 161 13.76 3.82 -14.20
C THR A 161 13.19 4.93 -15.08
N LEU A 162 12.16 5.61 -14.59
CA LEU A 162 11.53 6.71 -15.33
C LEU A 162 12.30 8.01 -15.10
N PRO A 163 12.39 8.88 -16.11
CA PRO A 163 12.91 10.23 -15.92
C PRO A 163 12.09 10.96 -14.86
N SER A 164 12.71 11.23 -13.74
CA SER A 164 12.03 11.84 -12.58
C SER A 164 13.03 12.67 -11.79
N ARG A 165 12.54 13.64 -11.03
CA ARG A 165 13.37 14.53 -10.22
C ARG A 165 12.69 14.85 -8.91
N GLY A 166 13.47 14.82 -7.84
CA GLY A 166 13.00 15.21 -6.51
C GLY A 166 11.96 14.24 -5.92
N ASP A 167 10.95 14.77 -5.29
CA ASP A 167 9.87 14.01 -4.63
C ASP A 167 8.78 13.59 -5.64
N THR A 168 9.18 12.90 -6.68
CA THR A 168 8.25 12.27 -7.64
C THR A 168 7.88 10.88 -7.14
N ALA A 169 6.71 10.78 -6.55
CA ALA A 169 6.18 9.55 -5.97
C ALA A 169 4.70 9.39 -6.33
N TYR A 170 4.07 8.38 -5.74
CA TYR A 170 2.62 8.14 -5.85
C TYR A 170 2.16 7.78 -7.28
N PRO A 171 2.87 6.85 -7.95
CA PRO A 171 2.45 6.46 -9.29
C PRO A 171 1.08 5.79 -9.27
N GLY A 172 0.36 5.91 -10.38
CA GLY A 172 -0.74 5.03 -10.74
C GLY A 172 -0.25 4.03 -11.77
N LEU A 173 -0.72 2.78 -11.71
CA LEU A 173 -0.52 1.78 -12.76
C LEU A 173 -1.88 1.39 -13.34
N LEU A 174 -1.98 1.49 -14.65
CA LEU A 174 -3.11 0.98 -15.42
C LEU A 174 -2.59 -0.08 -16.37
N VAL A 175 -3.26 -1.21 -16.43
CA VAL A 175 -2.99 -2.26 -17.41
C VAL A 175 -4.00 -2.11 -18.54
N ASP A 176 -3.49 -1.90 -19.75
CA ASP A 176 -4.31 -1.94 -20.94
C ASP A 176 -4.58 -3.41 -21.32
N PRO A 177 -5.84 -3.85 -21.41
CA PRO A 177 -6.18 -5.23 -21.75
C PRO A 177 -6.04 -5.55 -23.24
N SER A 178 -5.76 -4.56 -24.11
CA SER A 178 -5.61 -4.76 -25.57
C SER A 178 -4.31 -5.50 -25.96
#